data_1cf3b4012914d10a3c6569c6c83875bc
#
_entry.id   1cf3b4012914d10a3c6569c6c83875bc
#
_cell.length_a   1.000
_cell.length_b   1.000
_cell.length_c   1.000
_cell.angle_alpha   90.00
_cell.angle_beta   90.00
_cell.angle_gamma   90.00
#
_symmetry.space_group_name_H-M   'P 1'
#
loop_
_entity.id
_entity.type
_entity.pdbx_description
1 polymer ?
#
loop_
_entity_poly.entity_id
_entity_poly.type
_entity_poly.pdbx_seq_one_letter_code
_entity_poly.pdbx_strand_id
1 'polypeptide(L)'
;MEYKHGVYTREQATSLVPMTATSGGLVVAFGTAPIHLAQTAAAVNTPVLCYSYKEAVAAFGYSEDWENYTLAEVIKTHFALFNMAPLVLVNVIDPEKHKKSVKDKQVDVKGGIVTVADPVVLSTLEVKLTAEHQKLVLNTDYTAAYDAAGQVVIT
;
A
#
# COMPACT_ATOMS: atom_id res chain seq x y z
N MET A 1 66.98 26.97 32.30
CA MET A 1 65.60 26.49 32.16
C MET A 1 64.85 27.61 31.53
N GLU A 2 64.41 27.44 30.27
CA GLU A 2 63.73 28.44 29.54
C GLU A 2 62.22 28.31 29.86
N TYR A 3 61.65 29.32 30.47
CA TYR A 3 60.20 29.37 30.77
C TYR A 3 59.48 29.72 29.48
N LYS A 4 58.72 28.78 28.93
CA LYS A 4 57.82 29.01 27.80
C LYS A 4 56.49 29.61 28.31
N HIS A 5 56.28 30.88 28.04
CA HIS A 5 55.00 31.54 28.28
C HIS A 5 54.11 31.30 27.07
N GLY A 6 52.91 30.73 27.30
CA GLY A 6 51.94 30.49 26.25
C GLY A 6 50.72 29.70 26.78
N VAL A 7 49.60 29.84 26.12
CA VAL A 7 48.39 29.01 26.36
C VAL A 7 48.56 27.78 25.48
N TYR A 8 48.65 26.62 26.10
CA TYR A 8 48.70 25.33 25.38
C TYR A 8 47.32 24.73 25.41
N THR A 9 46.64 24.73 24.25
CA THR A 9 45.42 23.99 24.06
C THR A 9 45.73 22.55 23.70
N ARG A 10 45.17 21.61 24.43
CA ARG A 10 45.21 20.20 24.12
C ARG A 10 43.84 19.77 23.67
N GLU A 11 43.69 19.42 22.40
CA GLU A 11 42.47 18.73 21.95
C GLU A 11 42.50 17.31 22.51
N GLN A 12 41.51 17.01 23.32
CA GLN A 12 41.25 15.66 23.73
C GLN A 12 40.10 15.13 22.88
N ALA A 13 40.38 14.08 22.13
CA ALA A 13 39.32 13.43 21.35
C ALA A 13 38.20 13.04 22.31
N THR A 14 37.04 13.67 22.13
CA THR A 14 35.82 13.22 22.81
C THR A 14 35.55 11.84 22.24
N SER A 15 35.67 10.80 23.07
CA SER A 15 35.19 9.49 22.67
C SER A 15 33.69 9.62 22.42
N LEU A 16 33.31 9.72 21.15
CA LEU A 16 31.95 9.45 20.75
C LEU A 16 31.72 8.00 21.15
N VAL A 17 31.09 7.80 22.30
CA VAL A 17 30.46 6.50 22.57
C VAL A 17 29.51 6.28 21.41
N PRO A 18 29.78 5.31 20.51
CA PRO A 18 28.80 5.03 19.47
C PRO A 18 27.51 4.75 20.21
N MET A 19 26.46 5.51 19.84
CA MET A 19 25.12 5.20 20.35
C MET A 19 24.91 3.72 20.09
N THR A 20 24.87 2.95 21.16
CA THR A 20 24.43 1.56 21.04
C THR A 20 23.06 1.67 20.41
N ALA A 21 22.94 1.23 19.16
CA ALA A 21 21.66 1.10 18.53
C ALA A 21 20.89 0.15 19.45
N THR A 22 20.06 0.73 20.30
CA THR A 22 19.03 -0.05 20.97
C THR A 22 18.29 -0.70 19.82
N SER A 23 18.45 -2.02 19.69
CA SER A 23 17.64 -2.78 18.75
C SER A 23 16.19 -2.62 19.24
N GLY A 24 15.56 -1.54 18.83
CA GLY A 24 14.14 -1.38 18.96
C GLY A 24 13.55 -2.63 18.34
N GLY A 25 12.66 -3.31 19.05
CA GLY A 25 12.05 -4.53 18.55
C GLY A 25 11.48 -4.28 17.15
N LEU A 26 11.51 -5.28 16.30
CA LEU A 26 10.91 -5.21 14.97
C LEU A 26 9.41 -4.90 15.12
N VAL A 27 8.96 -3.80 14.52
CA VAL A 27 7.55 -3.40 14.55
C VAL A 27 6.75 -4.35 13.67
N VAL A 28 5.66 -4.86 14.20
CA VAL A 28 4.72 -5.73 13.47
C VAL A 28 3.34 -5.07 13.50
N ALA A 29 2.74 -4.87 12.34
CA ALA A 29 1.39 -4.33 12.21
C ALA A 29 0.45 -5.35 11.55
N PHE A 30 -0.70 -5.53 12.19
CA PHE A 30 -1.81 -6.35 11.68
C PHE A 30 -2.94 -5.42 11.27
N GLY A 31 -3.54 -5.68 10.13
CA GLY A 31 -4.66 -4.86 9.66
C GLY A 31 -5.17 -5.29 8.30
N THR A 32 -6.03 -4.46 7.73
CA THR A 32 -6.65 -4.67 6.43
C THR A 32 -5.88 -3.91 5.35
N ALA A 33 -5.72 -4.51 4.18
CA ALA A 33 -5.02 -3.90 3.05
C ALA A 33 -5.84 -4.03 1.75
N PRO A 34 -5.75 -3.06 0.84
CA PRO A 34 -6.40 -3.12 -0.46
C PRO A 34 -5.64 -4.04 -1.42
N ILE A 35 -5.64 -5.34 -1.12
CA ILE A 35 -4.88 -6.38 -1.84
C ILE A 35 -5.21 -6.41 -3.33
N HIS A 36 -6.42 -6.02 -3.73
CA HIS A 36 -6.82 -5.92 -5.14
C HIS A 36 -6.01 -4.87 -5.93
N LEU A 37 -5.39 -3.91 -5.24
CA LEU A 37 -4.52 -2.89 -5.82
C LEU A 37 -3.02 -3.28 -5.79
N ALA A 38 -2.68 -4.42 -5.19
CA ALA A 38 -1.30 -4.88 -5.08
C ALA A 38 -0.78 -5.41 -6.43
N GLN A 39 0.50 -5.18 -6.72
CA GLN A 39 1.16 -5.76 -7.89
C GLN A 39 1.41 -7.26 -7.73
N THR A 40 1.85 -7.64 -6.53
CA THR A 40 2.10 -9.02 -6.15
C THR A 40 1.50 -9.22 -4.76
N ALA A 41 0.22 -9.59 -4.73
CA ALA A 41 -0.55 -9.67 -3.50
C ALA A 41 0.09 -10.60 -2.46
N ALA A 42 0.32 -10.07 -1.27
CA ALA A 42 0.78 -10.86 -0.13
C ALA A 42 -0.29 -11.87 0.30
N ALA A 43 0.15 -13.05 0.71
CA ALA A 43 -0.77 -14.06 1.23
C ALA A 43 -1.43 -13.59 2.53
N VAL A 44 -2.69 -13.97 2.71
CA VAL A 44 -3.48 -13.62 3.90
C VAL A 44 -2.87 -14.26 5.16
N ASN A 45 -2.87 -13.49 6.25
CA ASN A 45 -2.30 -13.91 7.55
C ASN A 45 -0.82 -14.36 7.50
N THR A 46 -0.10 -13.88 6.47
CA THR A 46 1.32 -14.18 6.32
C THR A 46 2.12 -12.91 6.61
N PRO A 47 3.10 -12.95 7.54
CA PRO A 47 3.95 -11.80 7.81
C PRO A 47 4.89 -11.54 6.64
N VAL A 48 4.94 -10.29 6.19
CA VAL A 48 5.85 -9.83 5.13
C VAL A 48 6.72 -8.72 5.70
N LEU A 49 8.03 -8.91 5.63
CA LEU A 49 9.01 -7.90 6.03
C LEU A 49 9.25 -6.94 4.87
N CYS A 50 9.01 -5.66 5.11
CA CYS A 50 9.18 -4.59 4.13
C CYS A 50 10.26 -3.60 4.61
N TYR A 51 11.14 -3.21 3.70
CA TYR A 51 12.21 -2.23 3.94
C TYR A 51 11.93 -0.87 3.31
N SER A 52 10.90 -0.76 2.49
CA SER A 52 10.56 0.48 1.80
C SER A 52 9.06 0.61 1.55
N TYR A 53 8.61 1.87 1.36
CA TYR A 53 7.25 2.19 0.94
C TYR A 53 6.85 1.44 -0.33
N LYS A 54 7.76 1.40 -1.32
CA LYS A 54 7.52 0.75 -2.61
C LYS A 54 7.27 -0.75 -2.47
N GLU A 55 8.06 -1.44 -1.63
CA GLU A 55 7.86 -2.87 -1.36
C GLU A 55 6.53 -3.13 -0.65
N ALA A 56 6.20 -2.32 0.35
CA ALA A 56 4.95 -2.45 1.07
C ALA A 56 3.73 -2.25 0.16
N VAL A 57 3.75 -1.21 -0.68
CA VAL A 57 2.66 -0.94 -1.65
C VAL A 57 2.58 -2.02 -2.72
N ALA A 58 3.71 -2.55 -3.19
CA ALA A 58 3.70 -3.64 -4.18
C ALA A 58 3.06 -4.92 -3.62
N ALA A 59 3.25 -5.22 -2.33
CA ALA A 59 2.74 -6.42 -1.68
C ALA A 59 1.31 -6.27 -1.14
N PHE A 60 0.93 -5.10 -0.66
CA PHE A 60 -0.34 -4.89 0.05
C PHE A 60 -1.31 -3.96 -0.70
N GLY A 61 -0.86 -3.26 -1.74
CA GLY A 61 -1.61 -2.16 -2.34
C GLY A 61 -1.59 -0.92 -1.47
N TYR A 62 -2.18 0.17 -1.96
CA TYR A 62 -2.34 1.41 -1.21
C TYR A 62 -3.67 2.09 -1.57
N SER A 63 -4.34 2.63 -0.57
CA SER A 63 -5.54 3.46 -0.71
C SER A 63 -5.52 4.53 0.39
N GLU A 64 -6.12 5.67 0.13
CA GLU A 64 -6.35 6.69 1.17
C GLU A 64 -7.63 6.44 1.99
N ASP A 65 -8.35 5.38 1.70
CA ASP A 65 -9.46 4.89 2.50
C ASP A 65 -8.94 4.12 3.73
N TRP A 66 -8.45 4.85 4.71
CA TRP A 66 -7.82 4.27 5.91
C TRP A 66 -8.84 3.67 6.88
N GLU A 67 -10.10 4.06 6.76
CA GLU A 67 -11.19 3.49 7.56
C GLU A 67 -11.38 1.99 7.23
N ASN A 68 -11.30 1.65 5.95
CA ASN A 68 -11.43 0.27 5.48
C ASN A 68 -10.08 -0.47 5.37
N TYR A 69 -8.98 0.27 5.15
CA TYR A 69 -7.65 -0.29 4.91
C TYR A 69 -6.60 0.26 5.88
N THR A 70 -6.64 -0.23 7.11
CA THR A 70 -5.81 0.26 8.21
C THR A 70 -4.30 0.09 7.98
N LEU A 71 -3.85 -0.93 7.24
CA LEU A 71 -2.43 -1.07 6.88
C LEU A 71 -1.94 0.03 5.93
N ALA A 72 -2.82 0.63 5.12
CA ALA A 72 -2.44 1.73 4.24
C ALA A 72 -1.99 2.97 5.04
N GLU A 73 -2.67 3.27 6.15
CA GLU A 73 -2.26 4.33 7.08
C GLU A 73 -0.89 4.01 7.70
N VAL A 74 -0.70 2.78 8.18
CA VAL A 74 0.56 2.34 8.78
C VAL A 74 1.72 2.42 7.78
N ILE A 75 1.51 1.99 6.55
CA ILE A 75 2.51 2.07 5.47
C ILE A 75 2.91 3.53 5.23
N LYS A 76 1.91 4.43 5.11
CA LYS A 76 2.18 5.86 4.87
C LYS A 76 2.92 6.49 6.04
N THR A 77 2.48 6.26 7.26
CA THR A 77 3.09 6.86 8.45
C THR A 77 4.52 6.36 8.67
N HIS A 78 4.76 5.06 8.65
CA HIS A 78 6.10 4.51 8.91
C HIS A 78 7.09 4.89 7.82
N PHE A 79 6.78 4.63 6.57
CA PHE A 79 7.75 4.82 5.49
C PHE A 79 7.77 6.23 4.92
N ALA A 80 6.60 6.86 4.69
CA ALA A 80 6.54 8.15 4.01
C ALA A 80 6.69 9.34 4.96
N LEU A 81 6.13 9.28 6.18
CA LEU A 81 6.21 10.40 7.12
C LEU A 81 7.42 10.30 8.04
N PHE A 82 7.67 9.13 8.62
CA PHE A 82 8.73 8.97 9.62
C PHE A 82 10.00 8.30 9.09
N ASN A 83 9.99 7.81 7.84
CA ASN A 83 11.10 7.12 7.21
C ASN A 83 11.70 6.00 8.09
N MET A 84 10.83 5.23 8.72
CA MET A 84 11.20 4.14 9.63
C MET A 84 11.10 2.80 8.91
N ALA A 85 12.17 2.03 8.98
CA ALA A 85 12.27 0.68 8.43
C ALA A 85 13.19 -0.17 9.33
N PRO A 86 13.07 -1.51 9.34
CA PRO A 86 12.07 -2.32 8.66
C PRO A 86 10.72 -2.40 9.40
N LEU A 87 9.68 -2.83 8.68
CA LEU A 87 8.33 -3.03 9.21
C LEU A 87 7.78 -4.38 8.73
N VAL A 88 7.21 -5.17 9.64
CA VAL A 88 6.47 -6.39 9.28
C VAL A 88 5.00 -6.07 9.19
N LEU A 89 4.39 -6.41 8.08
CA LEU A 89 2.98 -6.23 7.80
C LEU A 89 2.27 -7.57 7.67
N VAL A 90 1.07 -7.66 8.23
CA VAL A 90 0.21 -8.86 8.14
C VAL A 90 -1.19 -8.42 7.74
N ASN A 91 -1.59 -8.78 6.52
CA ASN A 91 -2.96 -8.54 6.07
C ASN A 91 -3.89 -9.62 6.57
N VAL A 92 -4.96 -9.23 7.25
CA VAL A 92 -5.98 -10.14 7.81
C VAL A 92 -7.23 -10.25 6.93
N ILE A 93 -7.36 -9.41 5.90
CA ILE A 93 -8.51 -9.48 4.99
C ILE A 93 -8.30 -10.60 3.95
N ASP A 94 -9.24 -11.51 3.89
CA ASP A 94 -9.27 -12.58 2.90
C ASP A 94 -10.27 -12.20 1.79
N PRO A 95 -9.82 -11.85 0.58
CA PRO A 95 -10.71 -11.42 -0.49
C PRO A 95 -11.64 -12.54 -0.97
N GLU A 96 -11.32 -13.79 -0.69
CA GLU A 96 -12.21 -14.90 -1.03
C GLU A 96 -13.38 -15.04 -0.04
N LYS A 97 -13.16 -14.72 1.23
CA LYS A 97 -14.17 -14.80 2.29
C LYS A 97 -14.88 -13.50 2.57
N HIS A 98 -14.16 -12.38 2.48
CA HIS A 98 -14.67 -11.05 2.85
C HIS A 98 -15.14 -10.25 1.63
N LYS A 99 -15.57 -10.92 0.57
CA LYS A 99 -16.13 -10.28 -0.62
C LYS A 99 -17.65 -10.29 -0.61
N LYS A 100 -18.25 -9.25 -1.22
CA LYS A 100 -19.67 -9.17 -1.52
C LYS A 100 -19.84 -9.27 -3.03
N SER A 101 -20.65 -10.21 -3.50
CA SER A 101 -21.02 -10.27 -4.91
C SER A 101 -22.18 -9.31 -5.18
N VAL A 102 -22.00 -8.43 -6.16
CA VAL A 102 -23.04 -7.55 -6.67
C VAL A 102 -23.37 -8.02 -8.09
N LYS A 103 -24.64 -8.27 -8.37
CA LYS A 103 -25.11 -8.71 -9.69
C LYS A 103 -25.96 -7.61 -10.30
N ASP A 104 -25.87 -7.48 -11.62
CA ASP A 104 -26.72 -6.64 -12.45
C ASP A 104 -26.83 -5.17 -11.99
N LYS A 105 -25.70 -4.62 -11.51
CA LYS A 105 -25.58 -3.19 -11.19
C LYS A 105 -25.62 -2.41 -12.51
N GLN A 106 -26.67 -1.62 -12.70
CA GLN A 106 -26.80 -0.73 -13.86
C GLN A 106 -25.96 0.54 -13.63
N VAL A 107 -25.24 0.94 -14.64
CA VAL A 107 -24.42 2.16 -14.65
C VAL A 107 -24.61 2.88 -15.98
N ASP A 108 -24.66 4.21 -15.92
CA ASP A 108 -24.81 5.04 -17.10
C ASP A 108 -23.44 5.28 -17.74
N VAL A 109 -23.36 5.06 -19.05
CA VAL A 109 -22.16 5.37 -19.83
C VAL A 109 -22.17 6.85 -20.20
N LYS A 110 -21.16 7.60 -19.77
CA LYS A 110 -21.00 9.02 -20.09
C LYS A 110 -19.75 9.21 -20.95
N GLY A 111 -19.96 9.59 -22.21
CA GLY A 111 -18.83 9.84 -23.12
C GLY A 111 -17.95 8.60 -23.40
N GLY A 112 -18.50 7.40 -23.33
CA GLY A 112 -17.77 6.15 -23.51
C GLY A 112 -17.03 5.67 -22.25
N ILE A 113 -17.20 6.35 -21.11
CA ILE A 113 -16.50 6.01 -19.87
C ILE A 113 -17.51 5.70 -18.76
N VAL A 114 -17.21 4.69 -17.98
CA VAL A 114 -17.92 4.34 -16.74
C VAL A 114 -16.92 4.27 -15.59
N THR A 115 -17.19 4.97 -14.51
CA THR A 115 -16.40 4.87 -13.28
C THR A 115 -17.23 4.16 -12.20
N VAL A 116 -16.67 3.09 -11.64
CA VAL A 116 -17.28 2.34 -10.55
C VAL A 116 -16.54 2.67 -9.27
N ALA A 117 -17.21 3.40 -8.37
CA ALA A 117 -16.63 3.88 -7.12
C ALA A 117 -16.43 2.76 -6.07
N ASP A 118 -17.18 1.66 -6.18
CA ASP A 118 -17.03 0.54 -5.26
C ASP A 118 -15.67 -0.16 -5.50
N PRO A 119 -15.03 -0.69 -4.45
CA PRO A 119 -13.83 -1.51 -4.61
C PRO A 119 -14.19 -2.83 -5.32
N VAL A 120 -13.80 -2.96 -6.57
CA VAL A 120 -14.08 -4.11 -7.42
C VAL A 120 -12.79 -4.85 -7.72
N VAL A 121 -12.82 -6.17 -7.61
CA VAL A 121 -11.72 -7.03 -8.06
C VAL A 121 -11.83 -7.21 -9.57
N LEU A 122 -10.92 -6.60 -10.35
CA LEU A 122 -11.00 -6.59 -11.83
C LEU A 122 -11.14 -7.96 -12.47
N SER A 123 -10.50 -8.99 -11.91
CA SER A 123 -10.59 -10.36 -12.42
C SER A 123 -11.99 -10.97 -12.31
N THR A 124 -12.88 -10.39 -11.52
CA THR A 124 -14.26 -10.85 -11.33
C THR A 124 -15.30 -9.97 -12.02
N LEU A 125 -14.85 -8.90 -12.70
CA LEU A 125 -15.72 -7.95 -13.37
C LEU A 125 -16.29 -8.58 -14.65
N GLU A 126 -17.61 -8.56 -14.77
CA GLU A 126 -18.33 -8.90 -15.99
C GLU A 126 -19.17 -7.72 -16.44
N VAL A 127 -19.01 -7.30 -17.68
CA VAL A 127 -19.75 -6.20 -18.30
C VAL A 127 -20.72 -6.76 -19.34
N LYS A 128 -21.98 -6.24 -19.31
CA LYS A 128 -23.02 -6.61 -20.26
C LYS A 128 -23.75 -5.38 -20.76
N LEU A 129 -24.14 -5.37 -22.01
CA LEU A 129 -25.05 -4.37 -22.54
C LEU A 129 -26.50 -4.66 -22.07
N THR A 130 -27.15 -3.66 -21.49
CA THR A 130 -28.51 -3.81 -20.94
C THR A 130 -29.53 -4.15 -22.00
N ALA A 131 -29.41 -3.58 -23.20
CA ALA A 131 -30.37 -3.75 -24.28
C ALA A 131 -30.41 -5.18 -24.88
N GLU A 132 -29.26 -5.84 -24.92
CA GLU A 132 -29.09 -7.13 -25.62
C GLU A 132 -28.68 -8.26 -24.68
N HIS A 133 -28.44 -8.00 -23.40
CA HIS A 133 -27.87 -8.92 -22.42
C HIS A 133 -26.56 -9.59 -22.90
N GLN A 134 -25.93 -8.99 -23.91
CA GLN A 134 -24.70 -9.49 -24.48
C GLN A 134 -23.53 -9.22 -23.50
N LYS A 135 -22.79 -10.27 -23.17
CA LYS A 135 -21.57 -10.17 -22.40
C LYS A 135 -20.45 -9.61 -23.28
N LEU A 136 -19.82 -8.53 -22.82
CA LEU A 136 -18.67 -7.93 -23.46
C LEU A 136 -17.39 -8.64 -23.06
N VAL A 137 -16.40 -8.63 -23.96
CA VAL A 137 -15.10 -9.28 -23.77
C VAL A 137 -14.05 -8.25 -23.42
N LEU A 138 -13.37 -8.45 -22.27
CA LEU A 138 -12.29 -7.60 -21.82
C LEU A 138 -11.15 -7.56 -22.87
N ASN A 139 -10.58 -6.39 -23.09
CA ASN A 139 -9.55 -6.07 -24.08
C ASN A 139 -9.97 -6.24 -25.56
N THR A 140 -11.23 -6.53 -25.83
CA THR A 140 -11.79 -6.58 -27.19
C THR A 140 -12.90 -5.54 -27.34
N ASP A 141 -13.89 -5.60 -26.46
CA ASP A 141 -15.05 -4.72 -26.48
C ASP A 141 -14.93 -3.57 -25.49
N TYR A 142 -14.19 -3.76 -24.41
CA TYR A 142 -13.92 -2.74 -23.38
C TYR A 142 -12.57 -2.95 -22.72
N THR A 143 -12.02 -1.89 -22.11
CA THR A 143 -10.87 -1.99 -21.22
C THR A 143 -11.29 -1.60 -19.80
N ALA A 144 -10.64 -2.16 -18.80
CA ALA A 144 -10.89 -1.84 -17.41
C ALA A 144 -9.56 -1.71 -16.64
N ALA A 145 -9.42 -0.62 -15.89
CA ALA A 145 -8.23 -0.35 -15.09
C ALA A 145 -8.61 0.37 -13.80
N TYR A 146 -7.73 0.31 -12.80
CA TYR A 146 -7.86 1.16 -11.63
C TYR A 146 -7.32 2.56 -11.92
N ASP A 147 -8.03 3.58 -11.46
CA ASP A 147 -7.52 4.94 -11.42
C ASP A 147 -6.63 5.18 -10.18
N ALA A 148 -6.13 6.42 -10.03
CA ALA A 148 -5.29 6.79 -8.90
C ALA A 148 -6.00 6.71 -7.52
N ALA A 149 -7.33 6.74 -7.51
CA ALA A 149 -8.16 6.60 -6.32
C ALA A 149 -8.53 5.14 -6.01
N GLY A 150 -8.13 4.18 -6.86
CA GLY A 150 -8.47 2.77 -6.73
C GLY A 150 -9.87 2.41 -7.23
N GLN A 151 -10.53 3.33 -7.96
CA GLN A 151 -11.82 3.09 -8.60
C GLN A 151 -11.62 2.39 -9.95
N VAL A 152 -12.58 1.58 -10.37
CA VAL A 152 -12.51 0.93 -11.67
C VAL A 152 -13.06 1.85 -12.75
N VAL A 153 -12.23 2.16 -13.73
CA VAL A 153 -12.61 2.89 -14.94
C VAL A 153 -12.73 1.90 -16.10
N ILE A 154 -13.88 1.89 -16.75
CA ILE A 154 -14.20 1.07 -17.92
C ILE A 154 -14.34 2.01 -19.12
N THR A 155 -13.63 1.71 -20.21
CA THR A 155 -13.63 2.49 -21.44
C THR A 155 -13.83 1.61 -22.65
#